data_8cde69f0bede264ba6fd0882574f4cd4
#
_entry.id   8cde69f0bede264ba6fd0882574f4cd4
#
_cell.length_a   1.000
_cell.length_b   1.000
_cell.length_c   1.000
_cell.angle_alpha   90.00
_cell.angle_beta   90.00
_cell.angle_gamma   90.00
#
_symmetry.space_group_name_H-M   'P 1'
#
loop_
_entity.id
_entity.type
_entity.pdbx_description
1 polymer ?
#
loop_
_entity_poly.entity_id
_entity_poly.type
_entity_poly.pdbx_seq_one_letter_code
_entity_poly.pdbx_strand_id
1 'polypeptide(L)'
;MFKFAIHGQGWLDPHQDGRLPSTPRTTLQPEYANQSIPVASSLLLRTYLASLFPELANHPYKETRLCWYTDRPSGDFLLDFHPEFASLFLCTGGSGHGFKFMPVIGELAVGAMKGELTAQQKCYFSFHGDESRIDKSRGEKHLDRSVLPPPVYKSKL
;
A
#
# COMPACT_ATOMS: atom_id res chain seq x y z
N MET A 1 -9.11 -20.78 5.67
CA MET A 1 -7.78 -20.08 5.62
C MET A 1 -7.93 -18.77 6.34
N PHE A 2 -7.07 -18.47 7.30
CA PHE A 2 -7.05 -17.20 8.01
C PHE A 2 -5.97 -16.30 7.39
N LYS A 3 -6.29 -15.03 7.10
CA LYS A 3 -5.37 -14.03 6.55
C LYS A 3 -5.25 -12.86 7.51
N PHE A 4 -4.03 -12.47 7.80
CA PHE A 4 -3.72 -11.39 8.71
C PHE A 4 -2.68 -10.44 8.07
N ALA A 5 -2.82 -9.14 8.25
CA ALA A 5 -1.93 -8.16 7.63
C ALA A 5 -1.75 -6.94 8.53
N ILE A 6 -0.60 -6.29 8.43
CA ILE A 6 -0.34 -5.00 9.05
C ILE A 6 -0.65 -3.91 8.03
N HIS A 7 -1.44 -2.94 8.43
CA HIS A 7 -1.63 -1.69 7.72
C HIS A 7 -0.78 -0.61 8.41
N GLY A 8 0.48 -0.55 8.06
CA GLY A 8 1.47 0.34 8.68
C GLY A 8 2.10 1.30 7.68
N GLN A 9 3.12 2.01 8.12
CA GLN A 9 3.87 2.98 7.33
C GLN A 9 4.59 2.35 6.12
N GLY A 10 4.84 1.04 6.18
CA GLY A 10 5.52 0.30 5.13
C GLY A 10 7.04 0.42 5.18
N TRP A 11 7.68 0.04 4.07
CA TRP A 11 9.11 -0.05 3.94
C TRP A 11 9.56 0.64 2.67
N LEU A 12 10.76 1.22 2.68
CA LEU A 12 11.47 1.67 1.49
C LEU A 12 12.40 0.56 1.01
N ASP A 13 12.39 0.29 -0.28
CA ASP A 13 13.35 -0.59 -0.94
C ASP A 13 14.05 0.20 -2.05
N PRO A 14 15.02 1.06 -1.70
CA PRO A 14 15.72 1.87 -2.67
C PRO A 14 16.49 0.97 -3.65
N HIS A 15 16.68 1.44 -4.87
CA HIS A 15 17.59 0.78 -5.79
C HIS A 15 18.99 0.65 -5.20
N GLN A 16 19.75 -0.35 -5.61
CA GLN A 16 21.11 -0.60 -5.11
C GLN A 16 22.05 0.61 -5.29
N ASP A 17 21.75 1.47 -6.24
CA ASP A 17 22.46 2.74 -6.48
C ASP A 17 21.92 3.91 -5.63
N GLY A 18 21.03 3.65 -4.68
CA GLY A 18 20.47 4.63 -3.76
C GLY A 18 19.39 5.54 -4.36
N ARG A 19 18.97 5.33 -5.62
CA ARG A 19 17.92 6.13 -6.23
C ARG A 19 16.53 5.75 -5.71
N LEU A 20 15.68 6.76 -5.56
CA LEU A 20 14.24 6.60 -5.36
C LEU A 20 13.54 6.75 -6.73
N PRO A 21 12.39 6.13 -6.93
CA PRO A 21 11.52 5.43 -5.99
C PRO A 21 11.98 4.00 -5.66
N SER A 22 11.45 3.49 -4.57
CA SER A 22 11.61 2.08 -4.18
C SER A 22 11.05 1.15 -5.24
N THR A 23 11.72 0.02 -5.41
CA THR A 23 11.28 -1.05 -6.31
C THR A 23 10.59 -2.16 -5.50
N PRO A 24 9.39 -2.61 -5.89
CA PRO A 24 8.73 -3.69 -5.16
C PRO A 24 9.46 -5.02 -5.33
N ARG A 25 9.64 -5.74 -4.20
CA ARG A 25 10.06 -7.14 -4.19
C ARG A 25 8.82 -8.00 -4.19
N THR A 26 8.54 -8.64 -5.31
CA THR A 26 7.35 -9.49 -5.44
C THR A 26 7.76 -10.95 -5.54
N THR A 27 6.93 -11.84 -5.03
CA THR A 27 7.14 -13.30 -5.13
C THR A 27 7.02 -13.82 -6.57
N LEU A 28 6.62 -12.97 -7.51
CA LEU A 28 6.60 -13.29 -8.95
C LEU A 28 8.00 -13.20 -9.57
N GLN A 29 8.92 -12.49 -8.95
CA GLN A 29 10.31 -12.42 -9.36
C GLN A 29 11.06 -13.63 -8.77
N PRO A 30 11.74 -14.45 -9.59
CA PRO A 30 12.37 -15.69 -9.12
C PRO A 30 13.33 -15.48 -7.94
N GLU A 31 14.09 -14.38 -7.95
CA GLU A 31 15.04 -14.01 -6.89
C GLU A 31 14.34 -13.73 -5.55
N TYR A 32 13.03 -13.40 -5.56
CA TYR A 32 12.26 -13.10 -4.36
C TYR A 32 11.21 -14.14 -4.00
N ALA A 33 11.08 -15.21 -4.80
CA ALA A 33 10.03 -16.23 -4.64
C ALA A 33 10.01 -16.90 -3.26
N ASN A 34 11.17 -17.01 -2.61
CA ASN A 34 11.33 -17.67 -1.30
C ASN A 34 11.49 -16.67 -0.13
N GLN A 35 11.25 -15.39 -0.34
CA GLN A 35 11.37 -14.41 0.73
C GLN A 35 10.24 -14.53 1.75
N SER A 36 10.58 -14.27 3.01
CA SER A 36 9.61 -14.00 4.06
C SER A 36 9.48 -12.49 4.30
N ILE A 37 8.46 -12.14 5.09
CA ILE A 37 8.30 -10.76 5.57
C ILE A 37 9.43 -10.40 6.56
N PRO A 38 9.72 -9.10 6.76
CA PRO A 38 10.67 -8.65 7.77
C PRO A 38 10.38 -9.22 9.16
N VAL A 39 11.43 -9.56 9.89
CA VAL A 39 11.31 -10.15 11.24
C VAL A 39 10.47 -9.27 12.16
N ALA A 40 10.68 -7.96 12.15
CA ALA A 40 9.89 -7.02 12.95
C ALA A 40 8.39 -7.09 12.61
N SER A 41 8.04 -7.19 11.33
CA SER A 41 6.64 -7.37 10.89
C SER A 41 6.08 -8.71 11.35
N SER A 42 6.87 -9.77 11.28
CA SER A 42 6.47 -11.11 11.75
C SER A 42 6.19 -11.11 13.26
N LEU A 43 7.06 -10.51 14.06
CA LEU A 43 6.89 -10.41 15.51
C LEU A 43 5.62 -9.62 15.86
N LEU A 44 5.40 -8.48 15.21
CA LEU A 44 4.23 -7.66 15.44
C LEU A 44 2.93 -8.40 15.07
N LEU A 45 2.91 -9.10 13.93
CA LEU A 45 1.77 -9.96 13.54
C LEU A 45 1.51 -11.05 14.57
N ARG A 46 2.57 -11.68 15.12
CA ARG A 46 2.44 -12.69 16.17
C ARG A 46 1.86 -12.11 17.45
N THR A 47 2.30 -10.93 17.86
CA THR A 47 1.74 -10.24 19.03
C THR A 47 0.25 -9.98 18.89
N TYR A 48 -0.18 -9.43 17.75
CA TYR A 48 -1.60 -9.20 17.50
C TYR A 48 -2.40 -10.52 17.39
N LEU A 49 -1.83 -11.53 16.74
CA LEU A 49 -2.48 -12.83 16.63
C LEU A 49 -2.67 -13.47 18.01
N ALA A 50 -1.65 -13.42 18.87
CA ALA A 50 -1.73 -13.93 20.23
C ALA A 50 -2.79 -13.21 21.09
N SER A 51 -2.97 -11.90 20.85
CA SER A 51 -4.00 -11.11 21.54
C SER A 51 -5.43 -11.44 21.09
N LEU A 52 -5.63 -11.71 19.80
CA LEU A 52 -6.95 -11.93 19.22
C LEU A 52 -7.36 -13.41 19.15
N PHE A 53 -6.39 -14.28 18.88
CA PHE A 53 -6.56 -15.72 18.67
C PHE A 53 -5.38 -16.48 19.28
N PRO A 54 -5.32 -16.59 20.62
CA PRO A 54 -4.19 -17.21 21.32
C PRO A 54 -3.83 -18.62 20.81
N GLU A 55 -4.83 -19.38 20.42
CA GLU A 55 -4.68 -20.73 19.89
C GLU A 55 -3.93 -20.79 18.55
N LEU A 56 -3.92 -19.69 17.80
CA LEU A 56 -3.23 -19.59 16.53
C LEU A 56 -1.82 -18.96 16.64
N ALA A 57 -1.47 -18.40 17.79
CA ALA A 57 -0.26 -17.61 17.98
C ALA A 57 1.02 -18.32 17.54
N ASN A 58 1.10 -19.63 17.77
CA ASN A 58 2.28 -20.45 17.47
C ASN A 58 2.14 -21.29 16.20
N HIS A 59 0.99 -21.21 15.51
CA HIS A 59 0.85 -21.92 14.24
C HIS A 59 1.83 -21.37 13.19
N PRO A 60 2.47 -22.23 12.40
CA PRO A 60 3.35 -21.77 11.32
C PRO A 60 2.55 -20.98 10.28
N TYR A 61 3.18 -19.97 9.68
CA TYR A 61 2.60 -19.31 8.51
C TYR A 61 2.60 -20.29 7.34
N LYS A 62 1.44 -20.46 6.70
CA LYS A 62 1.35 -21.21 5.44
C LYS A 62 2.05 -20.43 4.32
N GLU A 63 1.86 -19.11 4.31
CA GLU A 63 2.42 -18.20 3.32
C GLU A 63 2.63 -16.82 3.94
N THR A 64 3.67 -16.13 3.53
CA THR A 64 3.91 -14.72 3.86
C THR A 64 4.23 -13.96 2.59
N ARG A 65 3.74 -12.72 2.51
CA ARG A 65 4.00 -11.87 1.36
C ARG A 65 4.10 -10.42 1.78
N LEU A 66 5.06 -9.72 1.20
CA LEU A 66 5.12 -8.26 1.25
C LEU A 66 4.21 -7.71 0.15
N CYS A 67 3.25 -6.86 0.52
CA CYS A 67 2.36 -6.19 -0.42
C CYS A 67 2.77 -4.73 -0.57
N TRP A 68 2.48 -4.15 -1.71
CA TRP A 68 2.80 -2.76 -2.01
C TRP A 68 1.53 -1.94 -2.11
N TYR A 69 1.63 -0.71 -1.64
CA TYR A 69 0.57 0.28 -1.73
C TYR A 69 0.95 1.39 -2.70
N THR A 70 -0.06 1.94 -3.35
CA THR A 70 0.01 3.20 -4.09
C THR A 70 -0.65 4.27 -3.24
N ASP A 71 0.14 4.91 -2.39
CA ASP A 71 -0.38 5.86 -1.42
C ASP A 71 -0.25 7.30 -1.90
N ARG A 72 -1.28 8.09 -1.61
CA ARG A 72 -1.18 9.54 -1.59
C ARG A 72 -1.05 10.02 -0.14
N PRO A 73 -0.43 11.19 0.11
CA PRO A 73 -0.36 11.76 1.47
C PRO A 73 -1.73 11.92 2.14
N SER A 74 -2.74 12.30 1.37
CA SER A 74 -4.12 12.46 1.86
C SER A 74 -4.87 11.14 2.12
N GLY A 75 -4.37 10.02 1.57
CA GLY A 75 -5.09 8.75 1.57
C GLY A 75 -6.24 8.66 0.55
N ASP A 76 -6.53 9.74 -0.19
CA ASP A 76 -7.57 9.75 -1.22
C ASP A 76 -7.09 9.10 -2.51
N PHE A 77 -8.02 8.74 -3.40
CA PHE A 77 -7.70 8.28 -4.75
C PHE A 77 -7.19 9.42 -5.63
N LEU A 78 -6.48 9.09 -6.71
CA LEU A 78 -6.17 10.01 -7.79
C LEU A 78 -7.02 9.62 -9.01
N LEU A 79 -7.99 10.46 -9.36
CA LEU A 79 -8.88 10.29 -10.50
C LEU A 79 -8.87 11.60 -11.31
N ASP A 80 -7.79 11.82 -12.07
CA ASP A 80 -7.61 13.08 -12.78
C ASP A 80 -6.71 12.91 -14.01
N PHE A 81 -6.77 13.87 -14.91
CA PHE A 81 -5.81 13.98 -16.00
C PHE A 81 -4.46 14.48 -15.50
N HIS A 82 -3.40 13.97 -16.10
CA HIS A 82 -2.05 14.44 -15.79
C HIS A 82 -1.90 15.91 -16.22
N PRO A 83 -1.34 16.78 -15.37
CA PRO A 83 -1.30 18.23 -15.67
C PRO A 83 -0.48 18.60 -16.91
N GLU A 84 0.54 17.79 -17.25
CA GLU A 84 1.40 18.03 -18.42
C GLU A 84 1.03 17.18 -19.64
N PHE A 85 0.26 16.11 -19.47
CA PHE A 85 -0.11 15.18 -20.54
C PHE A 85 -1.62 15.06 -20.63
N ALA A 86 -2.24 15.93 -21.41
CA ALA A 86 -3.70 16.07 -21.49
C ALA A 86 -4.45 14.78 -21.87
N SER A 87 -3.80 13.83 -22.56
CA SER A 87 -4.39 12.55 -22.93
C SER A 87 -4.15 11.44 -21.91
N LEU A 88 -3.44 11.70 -20.82
CA LEU A 88 -3.14 10.73 -19.78
C LEU A 88 -4.07 10.93 -18.59
N PHE A 89 -5.05 10.03 -18.44
CA PHE A 89 -5.88 9.97 -17.24
C PHE A 89 -5.29 9.00 -16.23
N LEU A 90 -5.18 9.42 -14.97
CA LEU A 90 -4.67 8.62 -13.86
C LEU A 90 -5.83 8.16 -12.98
N CYS A 91 -5.94 6.85 -12.80
CA CYS A 91 -6.87 6.22 -11.87
C CYS A 91 -6.06 5.31 -10.94
N THR A 92 -5.60 5.86 -9.82
CA THR A 92 -4.64 5.19 -8.92
C THR A 92 -4.78 5.72 -7.48
N GLY A 93 -3.77 5.48 -6.64
CA GLY A 93 -3.79 5.97 -5.27
C GLY A 93 -4.73 5.17 -4.37
N GLY A 94 -4.79 3.84 -4.54
CA GLY A 94 -5.69 2.98 -3.78
C GLY A 94 -5.49 3.01 -2.26
N SER A 95 -4.35 3.53 -1.79
CA SER A 95 -4.04 3.85 -0.39
C SER A 95 -4.40 2.75 0.62
N GLY A 96 -4.27 1.49 0.18
CA GLY A 96 -4.58 0.30 0.99
C GLY A 96 -6.07 0.01 1.23
N HIS A 97 -6.98 0.85 0.73
CA HIS A 97 -8.43 0.68 0.95
C HIS A 97 -9.29 0.73 -0.33
N GLY A 98 -8.67 0.84 -1.52
CA GLY A 98 -9.37 0.95 -2.80
C GLY A 98 -10.34 -0.20 -3.09
N PHE A 99 -10.04 -1.42 -2.61
CA PHE A 99 -10.84 -2.60 -2.92
C PHE A 99 -12.31 -2.47 -2.45
N LYS A 100 -12.56 -1.86 -1.28
CA LYS A 100 -13.92 -1.64 -0.79
C LYS A 100 -14.76 -0.69 -1.66
N PHE A 101 -14.10 0.09 -2.53
CA PHE A 101 -14.75 1.02 -3.45
C PHE A 101 -15.01 0.41 -4.84
N MET A 102 -14.64 -0.85 -5.08
CA MET A 102 -14.85 -1.52 -6.36
C MET A 102 -16.27 -1.34 -6.96
N PRO A 103 -17.35 -1.35 -6.17
CA PRO A 103 -18.69 -1.15 -6.73
C PRO A 103 -18.93 0.25 -7.31
N VAL A 104 -18.18 1.27 -6.90
CA VAL A 104 -18.44 2.68 -7.23
C VAL A 104 -17.26 3.40 -7.88
N ILE A 105 -16.05 2.83 -7.80
CA ILE A 105 -14.84 3.51 -8.29
C ILE A 105 -14.90 3.78 -9.81
N GLY A 106 -15.52 2.91 -10.58
CA GLY A 106 -15.69 3.08 -12.02
C GLY A 106 -16.58 4.27 -12.36
N GLU A 107 -17.67 4.46 -11.63
CA GLU A 107 -18.56 5.63 -11.78
C GLU A 107 -17.82 6.93 -11.47
N LEU A 108 -17.06 6.95 -10.37
CA LEU A 108 -16.23 8.09 -9.98
C LEU A 108 -15.17 8.41 -11.04
N ALA A 109 -14.49 7.39 -11.57
CA ALA A 109 -13.48 7.57 -12.62
C ALA A 109 -14.09 8.13 -13.91
N VAL A 110 -15.23 7.61 -14.35
CA VAL A 110 -15.95 8.13 -15.53
C VAL A 110 -16.46 9.55 -15.28
N GLY A 111 -16.99 9.83 -14.10
CA GLY A 111 -17.41 11.17 -13.71
C GLY A 111 -16.22 12.16 -13.71
N ALA A 112 -15.04 11.74 -13.26
CA ALA A 112 -13.82 12.54 -13.33
C ALA A 112 -13.43 12.84 -14.80
N MET A 113 -13.41 11.82 -15.66
CA MET A 113 -13.07 11.97 -17.08
C MET A 113 -14.04 12.93 -17.82
N LYS A 114 -15.30 12.95 -17.43
CA LYS A 114 -16.33 13.82 -18.01
C LYS A 114 -16.41 15.20 -17.34
N GLY A 115 -15.67 15.43 -16.25
CA GLY A 115 -15.75 16.68 -15.47
C GLY A 115 -17.04 16.82 -14.63
N GLU A 116 -17.74 15.72 -14.38
CA GLU A 116 -19.05 15.67 -13.71
C GLU A 116 -18.93 15.51 -12.17
N LEU A 117 -17.72 15.40 -11.63
CA LEU A 117 -17.52 15.33 -10.18
C LEU A 117 -17.97 16.61 -9.49
N THR A 118 -18.53 16.47 -8.28
CA THR A 118 -18.81 17.60 -7.40
C THR A 118 -17.53 18.35 -7.03
N ALA A 119 -17.66 19.60 -6.58
CA ALA A 119 -16.51 20.40 -6.13
C ALA A 119 -15.72 19.68 -5.01
N GLN A 120 -16.40 19.02 -4.09
CA GLN A 120 -15.77 18.27 -3.01
C GLN A 120 -15.02 17.04 -3.54
N GLN A 121 -15.61 16.29 -4.46
CA GLN A 121 -14.95 15.12 -5.08
C GLN A 121 -13.72 15.55 -5.90
N LYS A 122 -13.81 16.67 -6.63
CA LYS A 122 -12.65 17.23 -7.35
C LYS A 122 -11.53 17.60 -6.37
N CYS A 123 -11.85 18.22 -5.24
CA CYS A 123 -10.88 18.54 -4.20
C CYS A 123 -10.16 17.29 -3.68
N TYR A 124 -10.86 16.16 -3.51
CA TYR A 124 -10.26 14.94 -3.00
C TYR A 124 -9.46 14.17 -4.06
N PHE A 125 -9.95 14.12 -5.29
CA PHE A 125 -9.45 13.19 -6.30
C PHE A 125 -8.54 13.83 -7.34
N SER A 126 -8.42 15.16 -7.37
CA SER A 126 -7.57 15.85 -8.34
C SER A 126 -6.09 15.66 -8.08
N PHE A 127 -5.29 15.92 -9.11
CA PHE A 127 -3.83 15.83 -9.07
C PHE A 127 -3.23 16.75 -7.98
N HIS A 128 -3.73 17.97 -7.92
CA HIS A 128 -3.39 18.99 -6.92
C HIS A 128 -4.50 19.12 -5.87
N GLY A 129 -4.96 18.02 -5.29
CA GLY A 129 -5.98 18.03 -4.26
C GLY A 129 -5.58 18.82 -3.02
N ASP A 130 -6.39 18.77 -1.97
CA ASP A 130 -6.07 19.45 -0.73
C ASP A 130 -4.80 18.89 -0.08
N GLU A 131 -3.67 19.53 -0.34
CA GLU A 131 -2.34 19.14 0.16
C GLU A 131 -2.21 19.27 1.69
N SER A 132 -3.14 19.98 2.34
CA SER A 132 -3.17 20.06 3.80
C SER A 132 -3.69 18.78 4.46
N ARG A 133 -4.35 17.93 3.70
CA ARG A 133 -4.88 16.67 4.19
C ARG A 133 -3.80 15.61 4.25
N ILE A 134 -3.59 15.07 5.43
CA ILE A 134 -2.67 13.96 5.65
C ILE A 134 -3.43 12.81 6.32
N ASP A 135 -3.39 11.65 5.69
CA ASP A 135 -3.93 10.42 6.27
C ASP A 135 -3.05 9.96 7.44
N LYS A 136 -3.61 9.96 8.64
CA LYS A 136 -2.94 9.51 9.85
C LYS A 136 -3.31 8.08 10.26
N SER A 137 -4.06 7.36 9.43
CA SER A 137 -4.50 5.99 9.75
C SER A 137 -3.36 5.00 9.97
N ARG A 138 -2.18 5.32 9.42
CA ARG A 138 -0.94 4.54 9.56
C ARG A 138 0.06 5.13 10.56
N GLY A 139 -0.37 6.09 11.36
CA GLY A 139 0.45 6.84 12.29
C GLY A 139 0.80 8.23 11.79
N GLU A 140 1.29 9.09 12.69
CA GLU A 140 1.54 10.50 12.38
C GLU A 140 2.62 10.72 11.31
N LYS A 141 3.54 9.77 11.17
CA LYS A 141 4.68 9.81 10.24
C LYS A 141 4.53 8.79 9.12
N HIS A 142 3.36 8.71 8.48
CA HIS A 142 3.12 7.67 7.47
C HIS A 142 4.06 7.75 6.24
N LEU A 143 4.75 8.86 6.04
CA LEU A 143 5.79 9.03 5.03
C LEU A 143 7.21 8.71 5.53
N ASP A 144 7.38 8.57 6.85
CA ASP A 144 8.66 8.21 7.47
C ASP A 144 8.79 6.68 7.50
N ARG A 145 9.40 6.13 6.48
CA ARG A 145 9.50 4.68 6.26
C ARG A 145 10.89 4.17 6.53
N SER A 146 10.97 3.03 7.19
CA SER A 146 12.23 2.32 7.37
C SER A 146 12.69 1.65 6.07
N VAL A 147 13.99 1.62 5.86
CA VAL A 147 14.57 0.87 4.73
C VAL A 147 14.28 -0.62 4.92
N LEU A 148 13.84 -1.27 3.86
CA LEU A 148 13.57 -2.70 3.86
C LEU A 148 14.87 -3.46 4.16
N PRO A 149 14.90 -4.32 5.20
CA PRO A 149 16.09 -5.10 5.49
C PRO A 149 16.42 -6.07 4.35
N PRO A 150 17.64 -6.58 4.29
CA PRO A 150 17.99 -7.63 3.35
C PRO A 150 16.98 -8.79 3.38
N PRO A 151 16.72 -9.45 2.26
CA PRO A 151 15.75 -10.53 2.20
C PRO A 151 16.13 -11.67 3.14
N VAL A 152 15.16 -12.11 3.94
CA VAL A 152 15.29 -13.32 4.73
C VAL A 152 14.63 -14.44 3.94
N TYR A 153 15.43 -15.38 3.49
CA TYR A 153 14.92 -16.54 2.75
C TYR A 153 14.31 -17.56 3.73
N LYS A 154 13.20 -18.15 3.33
CA LYS A 154 12.62 -19.28 4.07
C LYS A 154 13.63 -20.42 4.05
N SER A 155 14.08 -20.86 5.22
CA SER A 155 14.80 -22.12 5.30
C SER A 155 13.91 -23.20 4.69
N LYS A 156 14.45 -24.00 3.78
CA LYS A 156 13.78 -25.23 3.34
C LYS A 156 13.65 -26.09 4.60
N LEU A 157 12.46 -26.14 5.17
CA LEU A 157 12.08 -27.13 6.16
C LEU A 157 11.84 -28.45 5.44
#